data_28e0f7cc90db8965f7791ef1e02f3047
#
_entry.id   28e0f7cc90db8965f7791ef1e02f3047
#
_cell.length_a   1.000
_cell.length_b   1.000
_cell.length_c   1.000
_cell.angle_alpha   90.00
_cell.angle_beta   90.00
_cell.angle_gamma   90.00
#
_symmetry.space_group_name_H-M   'P 1'
#
loop_
_entity.id
_entity.type
_entity.pdbx_description
1 polymer ?
#
loop_
_entity_poly.entity_id
_entity_poly.type
_entity_poly.pdbx_seq_one_letter_code
_entity_poly.pdbx_strand_id
1 'polypeptide(L)'
;ALGLGAEWDENYYQVHLTAPTLTVSDEYVDPNFRNSDVLLIAQVLQCECGSSPFEGKIAVANIITNRVAHHQFPSTVKEVIYDCRGGSVQFPLAYNGRIDNVPSTECILAAKCALSGVVVAKDCLFFQADWVEDSWINRNRTYAMSSGGNAFFN
;
A
#
# COMPACT_ATOMS: atom_id res chain seq x y z
N ALA A 1 10.62 -15.00 16.45
CA ALA A 1 10.09 -16.27 15.94
C ALA A 1 8.62 -16.06 15.58
N LEU A 2 8.27 -16.18 14.29
CA LEU A 2 6.89 -16.24 13.84
C LEU A 2 6.30 -17.53 14.43
N GLY A 3 5.40 -17.40 15.41
CA GLY A 3 4.74 -18.53 16.05
C GLY A 3 3.78 -19.23 15.11
N LEU A 4 4.30 -20.04 14.20
CA LEU A 4 3.49 -20.94 13.39
C LEU A 4 3.06 -22.11 14.26
N GLY A 5 1.77 -22.27 14.48
CA GLY A 5 1.21 -23.48 15.04
C GLY A 5 1.13 -24.54 13.95
N ALA A 6 1.57 -25.76 14.25
CA ALA A 6 1.36 -26.91 13.40
C ALA A 6 0.65 -27.98 14.22
N GLU A 7 -0.50 -28.43 13.76
CA GLU A 7 -1.28 -29.48 14.40
C GLU A 7 -1.48 -30.62 13.38
N TRP A 8 -1.16 -31.85 13.80
CA TRP A 8 -1.35 -33.04 12.99
C TRP A 8 -2.77 -33.57 13.14
N ASP A 9 -3.48 -33.72 12.02
CA ASP A 9 -4.80 -34.37 12.00
C ASP A 9 -4.64 -35.81 11.55
N GLU A 10 -4.83 -36.73 12.51
CA GLU A 10 -4.72 -38.20 12.28
C GLU A 10 -5.84 -38.76 11.41
N ASN A 11 -6.98 -38.09 11.33
CA ASN A 11 -8.13 -38.58 10.54
C ASN A 11 -7.96 -38.32 9.04
N TYR A 12 -7.24 -37.24 8.71
CA TYR A 12 -7.05 -36.83 7.32
C TYR A 12 -5.60 -36.94 6.84
N TYR A 13 -4.68 -37.41 7.71
CA TYR A 13 -3.24 -37.52 7.42
C TYR A 13 -2.64 -36.22 6.86
N GLN A 14 -3.03 -35.10 7.41
CA GLN A 14 -2.56 -33.78 6.98
C GLN A 14 -2.15 -32.90 8.16
N VAL A 15 -1.23 -31.99 7.89
CA VAL A 15 -0.80 -31.00 8.87
C VAL A 15 -1.61 -29.73 8.66
N HIS A 16 -2.36 -29.32 9.67
CA HIS A 16 -2.97 -28.01 9.70
C HIS A 16 -1.95 -26.97 10.17
N LEU A 17 -1.56 -26.08 9.26
CA LEU A 17 -0.73 -24.92 9.62
C LEU A 17 -1.67 -23.77 9.96
N THR A 18 -1.76 -23.44 11.24
CA THR A 18 -2.37 -22.18 11.65
C THR A 18 -1.30 -21.10 11.70
N ALA A 19 -1.37 -20.18 10.74
CA ALA A 19 -0.69 -18.92 10.95
C ALA A 19 -1.37 -18.23 12.13
N PRO A 20 -0.61 -17.74 13.14
CA PRO A 20 -1.20 -16.86 14.13
C PRO A 20 -1.84 -15.71 13.36
N THR A 21 -3.05 -15.30 13.79
CA THR A 21 -3.62 -14.05 13.30
C THR A 21 -2.56 -12.99 13.58
N LEU A 22 -1.86 -12.55 12.54
CA LEU A 22 -0.87 -11.49 12.65
C LEU A 22 -1.65 -10.22 13.01
N THR A 23 -1.96 -10.06 14.28
CA THR A 23 -2.15 -8.75 14.85
C THR A 23 -0.76 -8.11 14.81
N VAL A 24 -0.45 -7.45 13.69
CA VAL A 24 0.72 -6.57 13.68
C VAL A 24 0.44 -5.55 14.76
N SER A 25 1.09 -5.69 15.90
CA SER A 25 0.94 -4.74 16.98
C SER A 25 1.46 -3.39 16.52
N ASP A 26 0.96 -2.32 17.12
CA ASP A 26 1.43 -0.96 16.82
C ASP A 26 2.95 -0.79 17.04
N GLU A 27 3.59 -1.73 17.74
CA GLU A 27 5.04 -1.82 17.96
C GLU A 27 5.86 -2.04 16.67
N TYR A 28 5.25 -2.58 15.59
CA TYR A 28 5.92 -2.79 14.31
C TYR A 28 5.71 -1.65 13.30
N VAL A 29 4.94 -0.64 13.67
CA VAL A 29 4.78 0.56 12.86
C VAL A 29 5.84 1.55 13.28
N ASP A 30 6.49 2.20 12.31
CA ASP A 30 7.43 3.29 12.57
C ASP A 30 6.78 4.29 13.55
N PRO A 31 7.43 4.62 14.69
CA PRO A 31 6.86 5.49 15.71
C PRO A 31 6.53 6.91 15.19
N ASN A 32 7.05 7.29 14.02
CA ASN A 32 6.70 8.54 13.35
C ASN A 32 5.32 8.53 12.68
N PHE A 33 4.70 7.35 12.52
CA PHE A 33 3.39 7.20 11.90
C PHE A 33 2.32 6.83 12.93
N ARG A 34 1.16 7.50 12.82
CA ARG A 34 0.01 7.27 13.71
C ARG A 34 -0.89 6.16 13.16
N ASN A 35 -1.68 5.54 14.04
CA ASN A 35 -2.70 4.56 13.63
C ASN A 35 -3.71 5.11 12.61
N SER A 36 -3.99 6.43 12.66
CA SER A 36 -4.79 7.12 11.64
C SER A 36 -4.17 7.04 10.25
N ASP A 37 -2.84 7.02 10.13
CA ASP A 37 -2.15 6.92 8.85
C ASP A 37 -2.25 5.50 8.28
N VAL A 38 -2.17 4.47 9.13
CA VAL A 38 -2.43 3.07 8.73
C VAL A 38 -3.83 2.93 8.14
N LEU A 39 -4.84 3.44 8.84
CA LEU A 39 -6.23 3.35 8.36
C LEU A 39 -6.41 4.10 7.04
N LEU A 40 -5.89 5.30 6.94
CA LEU A 40 -6.02 6.15 5.77
C LEU A 40 -5.35 5.53 4.54
N ILE A 41 -4.11 5.01 4.68
CA ILE A 41 -3.44 4.28 3.60
C ILE A 41 -4.25 3.03 3.22
N ALA A 42 -4.69 2.23 4.19
CA ALA A 42 -5.46 1.01 3.92
C ALA A 42 -6.76 1.30 3.16
N GLN A 43 -7.45 2.38 3.48
CA GLN A 43 -8.65 2.83 2.77
C GLN A 43 -8.34 3.23 1.32
N VAL A 44 -7.22 3.91 1.08
CA VAL A 44 -6.74 4.22 -0.28
C VAL A 44 -6.44 2.93 -1.04
N LEU A 45 -5.69 2.00 -0.43
CA LEU A 45 -5.39 0.71 -1.05
C LEU A 45 -6.65 -0.07 -1.42
N GLN A 46 -7.67 -0.05 -0.57
CA GLN A 46 -8.96 -0.69 -0.85
C GLN A 46 -9.64 -0.09 -2.08
N CYS A 47 -9.52 1.22 -2.29
CA CYS A 47 -10.09 1.90 -3.45
C CYS A 47 -9.28 1.66 -4.73
N GLU A 48 -7.95 1.79 -4.66
CA GLU A 48 -7.07 1.84 -5.83
C GLU A 48 -6.66 0.44 -6.32
N CYS A 49 -6.45 -0.50 -5.40
CA CYS A 49 -5.89 -1.80 -5.70
C CYS A 49 -6.40 -2.94 -4.80
N GLY A 50 -7.65 -2.87 -4.33
CA GLY A 50 -8.22 -3.85 -3.41
C GLY A 50 -8.15 -5.30 -3.89
N SER A 51 -8.21 -5.54 -5.19
CA SER A 51 -8.11 -6.86 -5.83
C SER A 51 -6.68 -7.25 -6.25
N SER A 52 -5.70 -6.35 -6.13
CA SER A 52 -4.31 -6.64 -6.48
C SER A 52 -3.68 -7.65 -5.50
N PRO A 53 -2.65 -8.40 -5.92
CA PRO A 53 -1.83 -9.20 -5.01
C PRO A 53 -1.23 -8.36 -3.88
N PHE A 54 -0.90 -8.99 -2.77
CA PHE A 54 -0.41 -8.32 -1.56
C PHE A 54 0.82 -7.44 -1.81
N GLU A 55 1.77 -7.93 -2.61
CA GLU A 55 2.95 -7.16 -3.00
C GLU A 55 2.58 -5.89 -3.78
N GLY A 56 1.61 -5.97 -4.68
CA GLY A 56 1.10 -4.81 -5.42
C GLY A 56 0.47 -3.76 -4.49
N LYS A 57 -0.23 -4.18 -3.44
CA LYS A 57 -0.75 -3.28 -2.41
C LYS A 57 0.37 -2.56 -1.67
N ILE A 58 1.43 -3.28 -1.27
CA ILE A 58 2.61 -2.67 -0.63
C ILE A 58 3.27 -1.68 -1.59
N ALA A 59 3.40 -2.02 -2.88
CA ALA A 59 3.98 -1.12 -3.88
C ALA A 59 3.19 0.20 -4.00
N VAL A 60 1.86 0.16 -4.02
CA VAL A 60 1.02 1.38 -4.02
C VAL A 60 1.18 2.15 -2.70
N ALA A 61 1.23 1.47 -1.55
CA ALA A 61 1.48 2.12 -0.27
C ALA A 61 2.86 2.80 -0.23
N ASN A 62 3.89 2.21 -0.87
CA ASN A 62 5.21 2.82 -0.98
C ASN A 62 5.18 4.15 -1.76
N ILE A 63 4.29 4.34 -2.74
CA ILE A 63 4.13 5.64 -3.39
C ILE A 63 3.79 6.71 -2.35
N ILE A 64 2.89 6.41 -1.41
CA ILE A 64 2.50 7.37 -0.37
C ILE A 64 3.68 7.65 0.56
N THR A 65 4.35 6.61 1.08
CA THR A 65 5.49 6.78 2.00
C THR A 65 6.69 7.45 1.34
N ASN A 66 6.98 7.12 0.08
CA ASN A 66 8.04 7.76 -0.70
C ASN A 66 7.75 9.25 -0.91
N ARG A 67 6.49 9.62 -1.22
CA ARG A 67 6.10 11.03 -1.36
C ARG A 67 6.22 11.79 -0.06
N VAL A 68 5.81 11.22 1.08
CA VAL A 68 6.00 11.82 2.41
C VAL A 68 7.47 12.14 2.69
N ALA A 69 8.38 11.26 2.25
CA ALA A 69 9.82 11.45 2.41
C ALA A 69 10.45 12.39 1.36
N HIS A 70 9.72 12.71 0.29
CA HIS A 70 10.29 13.45 -0.85
C HIS A 70 9.96 14.94 -0.80
N HIS A 71 10.97 15.79 -0.91
CA HIS A 71 10.90 17.26 -0.73
C HIS A 71 9.89 17.98 -1.64
N GLN A 72 9.47 17.38 -2.76
CA GLN A 72 8.50 17.97 -3.69
C GLN A 72 7.04 17.72 -3.28
N PHE A 73 6.81 16.86 -2.31
CA PHE A 73 5.48 16.47 -1.85
C PHE A 73 5.22 16.96 -0.43
N PRO A 74 3.96 16.93 0.03
CA PRO A 74 3.65 17.19 1.42
C PRO A 74 4.32 16.20 2.36
N SER A 75 4.53 16.60 3.61
CA SER A 75 5.29 15.82 4.61
C SER A 75 4.43 14.91 5.50
N THR A 76 3.14 14.82 5.23
CA THR A 76 2.22 13.94 5.99
C THR A 76 1.42 13.04 5.06
N VAL A 77 1.08 11.84 5.54
CA VAL A 77 0.26 10.86 4.79
C VAL A 77 -1.06 11.50 4.32
N LYS A 78 -1.75 12.21 5.22
CA LYS A 78 -3.02 12.86 4.90
C LYS A 78 -2.87 13.88 3.78
N GLU A 79 -1.90 14.76 3.88
CA GLU A 79 -1.67 15.80 2.86
C GLU A 79 -1.24 15.21 1.52
N VAL A 80 -0.44 14.14 1.50
CA VAL A 80 -0.07 13.43 0.26
C VAL A 80 -1.30 12.82 -0.41
N ILE A 81 -2.19 12.18 0.36
CA ILE A 81 -3.39 11.53 -0.19
C ILE A 81 -4.36 12.56 -0.76
N TYR A 82 -4.53 13.70 -0.09
CA TYR A 82 -5.42 14.77 -0.53
C TYR A 82 -4.72 15.86 -1.35
N ASP A 83 -3.50 15.62 -1.81
CA ASP A 83 -2.77 16.59 -2.63
C ASP A 83 -3.50 16.83 -3.96
N CYS A 84 -3.86 18.08 -4.19
CA CYS A 84 -4.51 18.55 -5.42
C CYS A 84 -3.74 19.73 -6.06
N ARG A 85 -2.47 19.92 -5.69
CA ARG A 85 -1.63 20.97 -6.24
C ARG A 85 -1.47 20.78 -7.75
N GLY A 86 -1.45 21.88 -8.49
CA GLY A 86 -1.38 21.85 -9.95
C GLY A 86 -2.68 21.39 -10.65
N GLY A 87 -3.80 21.32 -9.92
CA GLY A 87 -5.11 20.98 -10.48
C GLY A 87 -5.33 19.49 -10.74
N SER A 88 -4.39 18.63 -10.31
CA SER A 88 -4.49 17.19 -10.47
C SER A 88 -4.61 16.51 -9.10
N VAL A 89 -5.70 15.77 -8.90
CA VAL A 89 -5.91 14.96 -7.68
C VAL A 89 -5.08 13.69 -7.78
N GLN A 90 -4.26 13.43 -6.77
CA GLN A 90 -3.31 12.31 -6.82
C GLN A 90 -3.98 10.94 -6.59
N PHE A 91 -5.02 10.90 -5.77
CA PHE A 91 -5.83 9.71 -5.49
C PHE A 91 -7.31 10.05 -5.71
N PRO A 92 -7.81 10.00 -6.97
CA PRO A 92 -9.15 10.46 -7.31
C PRO A 92 -10.27 9.72 -6.57
N LEU A 93 -10.08 8.43 -6.30
CA LEU A 93 -11.08 7.63 -5.61
C LEU A 93 -11.20 8.02 -4.13
N ALA A 94 -10.09 8.39 -3.50
CA ALA A 94 -10.09 8.94 -2.14
C ALA A 94 -10.79 10.30 -2.07
N TYR A 95 -10.53 11.17 -3.05
CA TYR A 95 -11.08 12.52 -3.10
C TYR A 95 -12.60 12.54 -3.34
N ASN A 96 -13.14 11.55 -4.03
CA ASN A 96 -14.57 11.42 -4.34
C ASN A 96 -15.41 10.81 -3.21
N GLY A 97 -14.91 10.77 -1.97
CA GLY A 97 -15.62 10.26 -0.80
C GLY A 97 -15.67 8.73 -0.69
N ARG A 98 -14.98 7.99 -1.56
CA ARG A 98 -14.86 6.52 -1.48
C ARG A 98 -13.88 6.05 -0.42
N ILE A 99 -13.13 6.97 0.17
CA ILE A 99 -12.17 6.67 1.22
C ILE A 99 -12.84 6.20 2.53
N ASP A 100 -14.13 6.50 2.73
CA ASP A 100 -14.88 6.08 3.93
C ASP A 100 -15.28 4.59 3.90
N ASN A 101 -14.57 3.77 3.12
CA ASN A 101 -14.75 2.33 3.09
C ASN A 101 -14.15 1.66 4.34
N VAL A 102 -14.59 0.43 4.60
CA VAL A 102 -13.94 -0.46 5.56
C VAL A 102 -12.88 -1.26 4.81
N PRO A 103 -11.58 -1.00 5.03
CA PRO A 103 -10.53 -1.71 4.31
C PRO A 103 -10.44 -3.17 4.75
N SER A 104 -10.06 -4.05 3.83
CA SER A 104 -9.78 -5.44 4.15
C SER A 104 -8.57 -5.56 5.08
N THR A 105 -8.51 -6.67 5.83
CA THR A 105 -7.35 -6.98 6.68
C THR A 105 -6.04 -6.97 5.87
N GLU A 106 -6.08 -7.43 4.63
CA GLU A 106 -4.92 -7.43 3.74
C GLU A 106 -4.45 -6.02 3.38
N CYS A 107 -5.37 -5.08 3.14
CA CYS A 107 -5.02 -3.67 2.92
C CYS A 107 -4.42 -3.03 4.17
N ILE A 108 -4.97 -3.33 5.36
CA ILE A 108 -4.41 -2.86 6.64
C ILE A 108 -2.99 -3.40 6.84
N LEU A 109 -2.79 -4.69 6.57
CA LEU A 109 -1.47 -5.31 6.70
C LEU A 109 -0.45 -4.73 5.72
N ALA A 110 -0.85 -4.51 4.47
CA ALA A 110 0.01 -3.89 3.46
C ALA A 110 0.41 -2.44 3.85
N ALA A 111 -0.53 -1.66 4.38
CA ALA A 111 -0.25 -0.32 4.91
C ALA A 111 0.77 -0.37 6.05
N LYS A 112 0.59 -1.28 7.01
CA LYS A 112 1.54 -1.49 8.11
C LYS A 112 2.92 -1.90 7.63
N CYS A 113 3.00 -2.83 6.66
CA CYS A 113 4.26 -3.24 6.06
C CYS A 113 5.02 -2.05 5.46
N ALA A 114 4.34 -1.23 4.64
CA ALA A 114 4.98 -0.06 4.02
C ALA A 114 5.45 0.97 5.07
N LEU A 115 4.62 1.27 6.07
CA LEU A 115 4.98 2.19 7.16
C LEU A 115 6.12 1.66 8.04
N SER A 116 6.27 0.33 8.14
CA SER A 116 7.38 -0.32 8.86
C SER A 116 8.66 -0.45 8.01
N GLY A 117 8.69 0.14 6.82
CA GLY A 117 9.87 0.16 5.96
C GLY A 117 10.01 -1.01 4.99
N VAL A 118 8.95 -1.80 4.76
CA VAL A 118 8.95 -2.80 3.68
C VAL A 118 8.87 -2.08 2.35
N VAL A 119 9.86 -2.30 1.48
CA VAL A 119 9.98 -1.62 0.20
C VAL A 119 9.83 -2.61 -0.96
N VAL A 120 8.83 -2.37 -1.79
CA VAL A 120 8.60 -3.04 -3.08
C VAL A 120 8.89 -2.05 -4.21
N ALA A 121 8.25 -0.89 -4.21
CA ALA A 121 8.43 0.16 -5.21
C ALA A 121 9.43 1.23 -4.73
N LYS A 122 10.72 0.87 -4.77
CA LYS A 122 11.81 1.73 -4.29
C LYS A 122 11.86 3.03 -5.10
N ASP A 123 11.87 4.16 -4.38
CA ASP A 123 12.00 5.52 -4.92
C ASP A 123 10.92 5.93 -5.95
N CYS A 124 9.91 5.08 -6.19
CA CYS A 124 8.83 5.40 -7.12
C CYS A 124 7.88 6.44 -6.50
N LEU A 125 7.52 7.44 -7.30
CA LEU A 125 6.66 8.55 -6.90
C LEU A 125 5.32 8.57 -7.65
N PHE A 126 5.22 7.80 -8.74
CA PHE A 126 4.05 7.77 -9.62
C PHE A 126 3.68 6.32 -9.94
N PHE A 127 2.41 6.09 -10.14
CA PHE A 127 1.91 4.82 -10.67
C PHE A 127 0.67 5.03 -11.54
N GLN A 128 0.38 4.07 -12.37
CA GLN A 128 -0.82 3.98 -13.17
C GLN A 128 -1.11 2.52 -13.51
N ALA A 129 -2.28 2.21 -14.05
CA ALA A 129 -2.55 0.88 -14.56
C ALA A 129 -1.53 0.52 -15.67
N ASP A 130 -1.02 -0.70 -15.67
CA ASP A 130 0.09 -1.15 -16.52
C ASP A 130 -0.28 -1.22 -18.01
N TRP A 131 -1.57 -1.28 -18.33
CA TRP A 131 -2.10 -1.25 -19.71
C TRP A 131 -2.20 0.16 -20.30
N VAL A 132 -1.91 1.23 -19.53
CA VAL A 132 -1.93 2.62 -20.02
C VAL A 132 -0.61 2.93 -20.70
N GLU A 133 -0.62 3.10 -22.04
CA GLU A 133 0.59 3.25 -22.83
C GLU A 133 1.00 4.70 -23.14
N ASP A 134 0.05 5.64 -23.21
CA ASP A 134 0.35 7.03 -23.61
C ASP A 134 -0.22 8.05 -22.61
N SER A 135 0.26 8.03 -21.39
CA SER A 135 -0.08 9.02 -20.36
C SER A 135 0.97 10.11 -20.23
N TRP A 136 0.63 11.16 -19.49
CA TRP A 136 1.62 12.15 -19.08
C TRP A 136 2.77 11.48 -18.29
N ILE A 137 2.47 10.46 -17.46
CA ILE A 137 3.45 9.73 -16.67
C ILE A 137 4.46 9.03 -17.58
N ASN A 138 3.99 8.28 -18.61
CA ASN A 138 4.87 7.60 -19.58
C ASN A 138 5.81 8.56 -20.27
N ARG A 139 5.34 9.77 -20.61
CA ARG A 139 6.13 10.76 -21.34
C ARG A 139 7.11 11.54 -20.48
N ASN A 140 6.87 11.65 -19.16
CA ASN A 140 7.61 12.56 -18.29
C ASN A 140 8.30 11.88 -17.09
N ARG A 141 8.13 10.56 -16.93
CA ARG A 141 8.69 9.81 -15.80
C ARG A 141 9.41 8.56 -16.29
N THR A 142 10.40 8.12 -15.53
CA THR A 142 11.16 6.92 -15.86
C THR A 142 10.45 5.70 -15.29
N TYR A 143 10.12 4.73 -16.15
CA TYR A 143 9.57 3.44 -15.72
C TYR A 143 10.58 2.71 -14.83
N ALA A 144 10.11 2.16 -13.74
CA ALA A 144 10.92 1.42 -12.78
C ALA A 144 10.52 -0.06 -12.72
N MET A 145 9.23 -0.36 -12.56
CA MET A 145 8.74 -1.73 -12.38
C MET A 145 7.24 -1.85 -12.62
N SER A 146 6.74 -3.08 -12.69
CA SER A 146 5.30 -3.39 -12.62
C SER A 146 5.02 -4.38 -11.50
N SER A 147 3.90 -4.20 -10.81
CA SER A 147 3.38 -5.12 -9.80
C SER A 147 1.86 -4.94 -9.64
N GLY A 148 1.14 -6.06 -9.49
CA GLY A 148 -0.29 -6.06 -9.19
C GLY A 148 -1.18 -5.35 -10.20
N GLY A 149 -0.82 -5.34 -11.49
CA GLY A 149 -1.57 -4.65 -12.55
C GLY A 149 -1.28 -3.15 -12.64
N ASN A 150 -0.25 -2.67 -11.96
CA ASN A 150 0.22 -1.29 -12.01
C ASN A 150 1.67 -1.20 -12.46
N ALA A 151 1.97 -0.16 -13.22
CA ALA A 151 3.32 0.28 -13.57
C ALA A 151 3.72 1.45 -12.67
N PHE A 152 4.96 1.42 -12.18
CA PHE A 152 5.53 2.36 -11.22
C PHE A 152 6.69 3.13 -11.84
N PHE A 153 6.81 4.42 -11.49
CA PHE A 153 7.74 5.37 -12.11
C PHE A 153 8.40 6.27 -11.05
N ASN A 154 9.61 6.70 -11.38
CA ASN A 154 10.37 7.68 -10.58
C ASN A 154 10.14 9.11 -11.05
#